data_623167f8c3465ed8901f732cf2941a66
#
_entry.id   623167f8c3465ed8901f732cf2941a66
#
_cell.length_a   1.000
_cell.length_b   1.000
_cell.length_c   1.000
_cell.angle_alpha   90.00
_cell.angle_beta   90.00
_cell.angle_gamma   90.00
#
_symmetry.space_group_name_H-M   'P 1'
#
loop_
_entity.id
_entity.type
_entity.pdbx_description
1 polymer ?
#
loop_
_entity_poly.entity_id
_entity_poly.type
_entity_poly.pdbx_seq_one_letter_code
_entity_poly.pdbx_strand_id
1 'polypeptide(L)'
;MSQQVARNVFWSGLEATSAAGLAFASAFIVARLIGPAEVGIAAAAVSVHVLLWVTVNALFADAIVQRASLDDATMASAFWASTAVGVAAAAIQLAAGPLLGMLLADPRLPAMAALLAVPLPLVGAGGAMQGRLTRDRNYRALAGRTLIGQGLGTLAGIAAALAGAGAWSLVLQQTVSATAGALALLLRARWRQHSGPAWARPHWRAVRELLALGLPLTASTLVQLGRYRLFVLLIGATAGAAPLGEVHMAFRLVDTVRELVFTALWRLMLPAMSARQHDLAALRRVVDRCLALAAVVMFPLLGAMAMVVVPLVALLLGPAWVEAGSAALPLIALSAWLFLWFPAGAALVARGVPGPALAANSAAVVVMLAGVAAFRPATPGGAMTVWLVAQLATSPYTIMMTARVLRTGRLAPVRAGLPALGVAAAAIAAGLLVPWLLGEPVGPVALIVARLAAGAPVCLIGLAWCLARLGLLDRLSQAMRRRRVGALDTDLR
;
A
#
# COMPACT_ATOMS: atom_id res chain seq x y z
N MET A 1 -25.31 -14.91 6.27
CA MET A 1 -24.89 -13.50 6.02
C MET A 1 -26.07 -12.73 5.44
N SER A 2 -26.48 -11.57 6.00
CA SER A 2 -27.59 -10.80 5.42
C SER A 2 -27.22 -10.35 4.02
N GLN A 3 -28.21 -10.26 3.10
CA GLN A 3 -28.00 -9.81 1.70
C GLN A 3 -27.29 -8.45 1.65
N GLN A 4 -27.51 -7.60 2.64
CA GLN A 4 -26.87 -6.29 2.74
C GLN A 4 -25.37 -6.38 3.04
N VAL A 5 -24.95 -7.33 3.89
CA VAL A 5 -23.51 -7.56 4.18
C VAL A 5 -22.80 -8.09 2.93
N ALA A 6 -23.43 -9.05 2.22
CA ALA A 6 -22.85 -9.57 0.97
C ALA A 6 -22.70 -8.48 -0.09
N ARG A 7 -23.70 -7.61 -0.25
CA ARG A 7 -23.68 -6.48 -1.17
C ARG A 7 -22.59 -5.45 -0.81
N ASN A 8 -22.43 -5.15 0.47
CA ASN A 8 -21.39 -4.21 0.94
C ASN A 8 -19.99 -4.76 0.70
N VAL A 9 -19.78 -6.05 0.97
CA VAL A 9 -18.50 -6.75 0.70
C VAL A 9 -18.21 -6.75 -0.81
N PHE A 10 -19.22 -7.00 -1.65
CA PHE A 10 -19.08 -6.96 -3.11
C PHE A 10 -18.61 -5.56 -3.58
N TRP A 11 -19.31 -4.49 -3.19
CA TRP A 11 -18.96 -3.13 -3.61
C TRP A 11 -17.59 -2.69 -3.09
N SER A 12 -17.24 -2.99 -1.84
CA SER A 12 -15.90 -2.69 -1.29
C SER A 12 -14.81 -3.50 -1.99
N GLY A 13 -15.08 -4.75 -2.33
CA GLY A 13 -14.15 -5.60 -3.08
C GLY A 13 -13.95 -5.09 -4.51
N LEU A 14 -15.05 -4.75 -5.20
CA LEU A 14 -15.00 -4.19 -6.55
C LEU A 14 -14.23 -2.86 -6.57
N GLU A 15 -14.49 -1.97 -5.60
CA GLU A 15 -13.76 -0.71 -5.45
C GLU A 15 -12.26 -0.96 -5.34
N ALA A 16 -11.85 -1.76 -4.37
CA ALA A 16 -10.44 -2.01 -4.09
C ALA A 16 -9.72 -2.67 -5.28
N THR A 17 -10.34 -3.71 -5.88
CA THR A 17 -9.72 -4.45 -6.98
C THR A 17 -9.64 -3.62 -8.26
N SER A 18 -10.71 -2.89 -8.60
CA SER A 18 -10.73 -2.05 -9.80
C SER A 18 -9.80 -0.86 -9.67
N ALA A 19 -9.78 -0.20 -8.50
CA ALA A 19 -8.85 0.91 -8.24
C ALA A 19 -7.39 0.45 -8.32
N ALA A 20 -7.06 -0.67 -7.69
CA ALA A 20 -5.71 -1.24 -7.74
C ALA A 20 -5.33 -1.65 -9.17
N GLY A 21 -6.22 -2.33 -9.90
CA GLY A 21 -5.98 -2.74 -11.28
C GLY A 21 -5.77 -1.57 -12.23
N LEU A 22 -6.63 -0.54 -12.17
CA LEU A 22 -6.47 0.67 -12.98
C LEU A 22 -5.19 1.43 -12.63
N ALA A 23 -4.89 1.59 -11.34
CA ALA A 23 -3.68 2.26 -10.89
C ALA A 23 -2.40 1.51 -11.29
N PHE A 24 -2.43 0.17 -11.26
CA PHE A 24 -1.32 -0.67 -11.69
C PHE A 24 -1.12 -0.57 -13.21
N ALA A 25 -2.16 -0.85 -14.00
CA ALA A 25 -2.09 -0.80 -15.46
C ALA A 25 -1.65 0.60 -15.95
N SER A 26 -2.26 1.65 -15.41
CA SER A 26 -1.90 3.03 -15.74
C SER A 26 -0.44 3.34 -15.44
N ALA A 27 0.07 2.93 -14.27
CA ALA A 27 1.45 3.20 -13.88
C ALA A 27 2.46 2.59 -14.87
N PHE A 28 2.20 1.36 -15.36
CA PHE A 28 3.08 0.70 -16.33
C PHE A 28 2.98 1.31 -17.72
N ILE A 29 1.76 1.58 -18.19
CA ILE A 29 1.54 2.17 -19.52
C ILE A 29 2.22 3.55 -19.57
N VAL A 30 1.93 4.42 -18.59
CA VAL A 30 2.50 5.77 -18.56
C VAL A 30 4.01 5.72 -18.38
N ALA A 31 4.53 4.91 -17.43
CA ALA A 31 5.97 4.80 -17.21
C ALA A 31 6.74 4.33 -18.45
N ARG A 32 6.20 3.37 -19.21
CA ARG A 32 6.78 2.92 -20.48
C ARG A 32 6.89 4.04 -21.51
N LEU A 33 5.87 4.91 -21.57
CA LEU A 33 5.79 6.01 -22.54
C LEU A 33 6.72 7.18 -22.20
N ILE A 34 6.86 7.52 -20.91
CA ILE A 34 7.58 8.74 -20.51
C ILE A 34 9.02 8.49 -20.03
N GLY A 35 9.36 7.27 -19.65
CA GLY A 35 10.71 6.89 -19.19
C GLY A 35 11.03 7.23 -17.73
N PRO A 36 12.20 6.75 -17.21
CA PRO A 36 12.52 6.82 -15.78
C PRO A 36 12.65 8.24 -15.24
N ALA A 37 13.34 9.14 -15.97
CA ALA A 37 13.58 10.50 -15.51
C ALA A 37 12.27 11.29 -15.31
N GLU A 38 11.35 11.20 -16.27
CA GLU A 38 10.06 11.88 -16.19
C GLU A 38 9.16 11.30 -15.09
N VAL A 39 9.20 9.97 -14.89
CA VAL A 39 8.52 9.33 -13.73
C VAL A 39 9.12 9.82 -12.42
N GLY A 40 10.44 9.99 -12.34
CA GLY A 40 11.11 10.51 -11.13
C GLY A 40 10.67 11.92 -10.78
N ILE A 41 10.65 12.83 -11.76
CA ILE A 41 10.17 14.21 -11.57
C ILE A 41 8.72 14.23 -11.10
N ALA A 42 7.85 13.46 -11.76
CA ALA A 42 6.46 13.34 -11.37
C ALA A 42 6.30 12.75 -9.96
N ALA A 43 7.07 11.72 -9.61
CA ALA A 43 7.04 11.10 -8.29
C ALA A 43 7.45 12.08 -7.19
N ALA A 44 8.42 12.96 -7.45
CA ALA A 44 8.79 14.04 -6.52
C ALA A 44 7.64 15.05 -6.34
N ALA A 45 7.06 15.54 -7.43
CA ALA A 45 5.93 16.49 -7.39
C ALA A 45 4.74 15.91 -6.61
N VAL A 46 4.40 14.64 -6.88
CA VAL A 46 3.27 13.92 -6.26
C VAL A 46 3.57 13.54 -4.80
N SER A 47 4.84 13.46 -4.37
CA SER A 47 5.17 13.01 -3.01
C SER A 47 4.60 13.89 -1.91
N VAL A 48 4.71 15.21 -2.04
CA VAL A 48 4.11 16.17 -1.10
C VAL A 48 2.58 16.12 -1.21
N HIS A 49 2.07 16.12 -2.44
CA HIS A 49 0.63 16.08 -2.69
C HIS A 49 -0.07 14.90 -2.02
N VAL A 50 0.51 13.69 -2.08
CA VAL A 50 -0.10 12.50 -1.44
C VAL A 50 -0.20 12.64 0.06
N LEU A 51 0.81 13.21 0.73
CA LEU A 51 0.76 13.44 2.18
C LEU A 51 -0.35 14.44 2.54
N LEU A 52 -0.44 15.53 1.78
CA LEU A 52 -1.49 16.55 1.97
C LEU A 52 -2.87 15.97 1.66
N TRP A 53 -3.01 15.24 0.57
CA TRP A 53 -4.25 14.60 0.16
C TRP A 53 -4.76 13.60 1.22
N VAL A 54 -3.88 12.77 1.79
CA VAL A 54 -4.23 11.84 2.87
C VAL A 54 -4.68 12.61 4.11
N THR A 55 -3.96 13.67 4.48
CA THR A 55 -4.34 14.53 5.61
C THR A 55 -5.76 15.09 5.44
N VAL A 56 -6.01 15.70 4.28
CA VAL A 56 -7.30 16.32 3.97
C VAL A 56 -8.45 15.31 3.93
N ASN A 57 -8.20 14.11 3.41
CA ASN A 57 -9.22 13.07 3.30
C ASN A 57 -9.53 12.38 4.64
N ALA A 58 -8.51 12.06 5.45
CA ALA A 58 -8.68 11.21 6.63
C ALA A 58 -9.07 12.01 7.89
N LEU A 59 -8.54 13.22 8.05
CA LEU A 59 -8.58 13.98 9.30
C LEU A 59 -9.99 14.10 9.93
N PHE A 60 -10.97 14.43 9.13
CA PHE A 60 -12.36 14.55 9.60
C PHE A 60 -13.21 13.33 9.28
N ALA A 61 -12.89 12.59 8.20
CA ALA A 61 -13.66 11.42 7.82
C ALA A 61 -13.62 10.33 8.90
N ASP A 62 -12.44 10.00 9.42
CA ASP A 62 -12.26 8.99 10.46
C ASP A 62 -12.90 9.40 11.79
N ALA A 63 -12.83 10.70 12.14
CA ALA A 63 -13.48 11.25 13.33
C ALA A 63 -15.02 11.16 13.24
N ILE A 64 -15.60 11.43 12.08
CA ILE A 64 -17.05 11.32 11.84
C ILE A 64 -17.52 9.87 12.00
N VAL A 65 -16.76 8.90 11.52
CA VAL A 65 -17.09 7.48 11.63
C VAL A 65 -17.12 7.01 13.08
N GLN A 66 -16.20 7.51 13.92
CA GLN A 66 -16.06 7.09 15.31
C GLN A 66 -17.02 7.77 16.28
N ARG A 67 -17.63 8.91 15.91
CA ARG A 67 -18.50 9.68 16.80
C ARG A 67 -19.82 8.95 17.08
N ALA A 68 -20.30 8.98 18.32
CA ALA A 68 -21.54 8.30 18.73
C ALA A 68 -22.78 8.90 18.04
N SER A 69 -22.91 10.24 18.02
CA SER A 69 -24.02 10.97 17.38
C SER A 69 -23.48 11.97 16.36
N LEU A 70 -24.26 12.25 15.34
CA LEU A 70 -23.91 13.17 14.26
C LEU A 70 -25.13 14.05 13.95
N ASP A 71 -25.05 15.31 14.33
CA ASP A 71 -26.05 16.34 14.03
C ASP A 71 -25.61 17.21 12.84
N ASP A 72 -26.53 18.00 12.30
CA ASP A 72 -26.27 18.84 11.14
C ASP A 72 -25.25 19.94 11.45
N ALA A 73 -25.20 20.45 12.67
CA ALA A 73 -24.21 21.45 13.09
C ALA A 73 -22.80 20.87 13.13
N THR A 74 -22.64 19.63 13.60
CA THR A 74 -21.37 18.90 13.55
C THR A 74 -20.95 18.63 12.11
N MET A 75 -21.87 18.22 11.24
CA MET A 75 -21.58 18.00 9.81
C MET A 75 -21.17 19.29 9.11
N ALA A 76 -21.85 20.42 9.37
CA ALA A 76 -21.46 21.73 8.85
C ALA A 76 -20.07 22.14 9.35
N SER A 77 -19.80 21.93 10.64
CA SER A 77 -18.49 22.21 11.23
C SER A 77 -17.38 21.37 10.60
N ALA A 78 -17.62 20.07 10.38
CA ALA A 78 -16.70 19.19 9.70
C ALA A 78 -16.46 19.60 8.23
N PHE A 79 -17.51 19.98 7.49
CA PHE A 79 -17.43 20.42 6.10
C PHE A 79 -16.54 21.69 5.97
N TRP A 80 -16.82 22.71 6.77
CA TRP A 80 -16.05 23.96 6.70
C TRP A 80 -14.62 23.79 7.19
N ALA A 81 -14.43 23.02 8.28
CA ALA A 81 -13.08 22.77 8.79
C ALA A 81 -12.24 21.92 7.83
N SER A 82 -12.81 20.87 7.23
CA SER A 82 -12.08 20.06 6.23
C SER A 82 -11.79 20.84 4.95
N THR A 83 -12.69 21.73 4.54
CA THR A 83 -12.44 22.65 3.42
C THR A 83 -11.30 23.62 3.73
N ALA A 84 -11.28 24.21 4.92
CA ALA A 84 -10.20 25.09 5.36
C ALA A 84 -8.84 24.35 5.42
N VAL A 85 -8.82 23.10 5.91
CA VAL A 85 -7.62 22.25 5.86
C VAL A 85 -7.22 21.98 4.41
N GLY A 86 -8.16 21.75 3.50
CA GLY A 86 -7.90 21.61 2.07
C GLY A 86 -7.27 22.86 1.43
N VAL A 87 -7.74 24.06 1.80
CA VAL A 87 -7.15 25.33 1.36
C VAL A 87 -5.74 25.52 1.93
N ALA A 88 -5.54 25.23 3.22
CA ALA A 88 -4.23 25.29 3.84
C ALA A 88 -3.25 24.28 3.19
N ALA A 89 -3.71 23.07 2.90
CA ALA A 89 -2.94 22.06 2.17
C ALA A 89 -2.57 22.56 0.75
N ALA A 90 -3.48 23.22 0.04
CA ALA A 90 -3.18 23.80 -1.26
C ALA A 90 -2.11 24.89 -1.15
N ALA A 91 -2.15 25.74 -0.14
CA ALA A 91 -1.12 26.74 0.11
C ALA A 91 0.25 26.11 0.41
N ILE A 92 0.28 25.05 1.21
CA ILE A 92 1.50 24.26 1.50
C ILE A 92 2.03 23.62 0.21
N GLN A 93 1.15 23.06 -0.63
CA GLN A 93 1.54 22.46 -1.91
C GLN A 93 2.16 23.49 -2.85
N LEU A 94 1.59 24.69 -2.93
CA LEU A 94 2.13 25.82 -3.70
C LEU A 94 3.52 26.23 -3.18
N ALA A 95 3.68 26.37 -1.88
CA ALA A 95 4.95 26.73 -1.25
C ALA A 95 6.03 25.63 -1.41
N ALA A 96 5.63 24.35 -1.47
CA ALA A 96 6.56 23.24 -1.69
C ALA A 96 7.13 23.21 -3.12
N GLY A 97 6.41 23.75 -4.12
CA GLY A 97 6.82 23.72 -5.52
C GLY A 97 8.21 24.31 -5.79
N PRO A 98 8.48 25.57 -5.42
CA PRO A 98 9.81 26.17 -5.56
C PRO A 98 10.91 25.40 -4.82
N LEU A 99 10.62 24.90 -3.61
CA LEU A 99 11.57 24.10 -2.84
C LEU A 99 11.95 22.79 -3.56
N LEU A 100 10.96 22.10 -4.14
CA LEU A 100 11.19 20.90 -4.95
C LEU A 100 11.96 21.25 -6.23
N GLY A 101 11.65 22.38 -6.87
CA GLY A 101 12.37 22.87 -8.04
C GLY A 101 13.85 23.12 -7.78
N MET A 102 14.18 23.72 -6.64
CA MET A 102 15.57 23.90 -6.20
C MET A 102 16.24 22.57 -5.83
N LEU A 103 15.52 21.67 -5.13
CA LEU A 103 16.07 20.41 -4.64
C LEU A 103 16.44 19.44 -5.78
N LEU A 104 15.61 19.39 -6.83
CA LEU A 104 15.80 18.50 -7.98
C LEU A 104 16.35 19.21 -9.23
N ALA A 105 16.62 20.51 -9.15
CA ALA A 105 17.08 21.35 -10.27
C ALA A 105 16.16 21.27 -11.52
N ASP A 106 14.83 21.18 -11.31
CA ASP A 106 13.84 21.12 -12.39
C ASP A 106 12.86 22.32 -12.30
N PRO A 107 12.86 23.24 -13.30
CA PRO A 107 12.03 24.43 -13.27
C PRO A 107 10.53 24.16 -13.47
N ARG A 108 10.13 22.95 -13.84
CA ARG A 108 8.73 22.54 -14.04
C ARG A 108 7.99 22.27 -12.73
N LEU A 109 8.70 21.92 -11.66
CA LEU A 109 8.13 21.49 -10.39
C LEU A 109 7.22 22.53 -9.72
N PRO A 110 7.51 23.85 -9.73
CA PRO A 110 6.58 24.85 -9.19
C PRO A 110 5.23 24.83 -9.90
N ALA A 111 5.21 24.77 -11.23
CA ALA A 111 3.97 24.72 -12.00
C ALA A 111 3.21 23.38 -11.81
N MET A 112 3.93 22.26 -11.70
CA MET A 112 3.34 20.95 -11.37
C MET A 112 2.71 20.95 -9.96
N ALA A 113 3.39 21.55 -8.99
CA ALA A 113 2.86 21.71 -7.64
C ALA A 113 1.61 22.60 -7.61
N ALA A 114 1.58 23.66 -8.41
CA ALA A 114 0.41 24.53 -8.54
C ALA A 114 -0.80 23.77 -9.11
N LEU A 115 -0.60 22.93 -10.13
CA LEU A 115 -1.67 22.11 -10.69
C LEU A 115 -2.17 21.07 -9.67
N LEU A 116 -1.27 20.45 -8.90
CA LEU A 116 -1.62 19.50 -7.83
C LEU A 116 -2.31 20.17 -6.62
N ALA A 117 -2.16 21.48 -6.42
CA ALA A 117 -2.86 22.22 -5.37
C ALA A 117 -4.36 22.38 -5.64
N VAL A 118 -4.74 22.47 -6.93
CA VAL A 118 -6.13 22.74 -7.36
C VAL A 118 -7.18 21.82 -6.75
N PRO A 119 -7.01 20.49 -6.69
CA PRO A 119 -8.02 19.60 -6.15
C PRO A 119 -8.13 19.61 -4.61
N LEU A 120 -7.13 20.08 -3.88
CA LEU A 120 -7.08 19.92 -2.41
C LEU A 120 -8.24 20.60 -1.67
N PRO A 121 -8.69 21.81 -2.01
CA PRO A 121 -9.88 22.42 -1.41
C PRO A 121 -11.16 21.62 -1.69
N LEU A 122 -11.31 21.08 -2.91
CA LEU A 122 -12.46 20.25 -3.29
C LEU A 122 -12.46 18.91 -2.55
N VAL A 123 -11.28 18.30 -2.41
CA VAL A 123 -11.10 17.06 -1.60
C VAL A 123 -11.47 17.35 -0.14
N GLY A 124 -11.07 18.51 0.39
CA GLY A 124 -11.45 18.95 1.73
C GLY A 124 -12.97 19.05 1.90
N ALA A 125 -13.64 19.71 0.99
CA ALA A 125 -15.10 19.81 0.99
C ALA A 125 -15.77 18.42 0.91
N GLY A 126 -15.15 17.46 0.21
CA GLY A 126 -15.60 16.06 0.12
C GLY A 126 -15.35 15.22 1.39
N GLY A 127 -14.37 15.58 2.22
CA GLY A 127 -13.90 14.75 3.34
C GLY A 127 -14.98 14.43 4.37
N ALA A 128 -15.73 15.44 4.82
CA ALA A 128 -16.85 15.25 5.74
C ALA A 128 -17.94 14.34 5.15
N MET A 129 -18.24 14.48 3.86
CA MET A 129 -19.21 13.65 3.16
C MET A 129 -18.75 12.21 3.01
N GLN A 130 -17.46 12.00 2.76
CA GLN A 130 -16.87 10.67 2.74
C GLN A 130 -17.04 9.97 4.10
N GLY A 131 -16.75 10.66 5.21
CA GLY A 131 -16.93 10.15 6.55
C GLY A 131 -18.39 9.73 6.82
N ARG A 132 -19.35 10.56 6.41
CA ARG A 132 -20.79 10.24 6.51
C ARG A 132 -21.16 9.00 5.68
N LEU A 133 -20.76 8.94 4.41
CA LEU A 133 -21.06 7.78 3.57
C LEU A 133 -20.44 6.49 4.11
N THR A 134 -19.25 6.57 4.68
CA THR A 134 -18.59 5.43 5.33
C THR A 134 -19.36 4.97 6.56
N ARG A 135 -19.80 5.93 7.41
CA ARG A 135 -20.64 5.67 8.58
C ARG A 135 -21.98 5.03 8.19
N ASP A 136 -22.63 5.56 7.14
CA ASP A 136 -23.90 5.07 6.61
C ASP A 136 -23.75 3.76 5.81
N ARG A 137 -22.52 3.22 5.70
CA ARG A 137 -22.17 2.01 4.94
C ARG A 137 -22.61 2.07 3.47
N ASN A 138 -22.59 3.26 2.89
CA ASN A 138 -22.95 3.46 1.47
C ASN A 138 -21.74 3.24 0.56
N TYR A 139 -21.22 2.01 0.57
CA TYR A 139 -20.04 1.62 -0.21
C TYR A 139 -20.23 1.74 -1.71
N ARG A 140 -21.47 1.68 -2.22
CA ARG A 140 -21.78 1.91 -3.65
C ARG A 140 -21.45 3.34 -4.08
N ALA A 141 -21.72 4.34 -3.23
CA ALA A 141 -21.39 5.73 -3.52
C ALA A 141 -19.87 5.95 -3.48
N LEU A 142 -19.20 5.34 -2.49
CA LEU A 142 -17.73 5.40 -2.36
C LEU A 142 -17.03 4.74 -3.56
N ALA A 143 -17.46 3.54 -3.93
CA ALA A 143 -16.96 2.83 -5.11
C ALA A 143 -17.13 3.66 -6.40
N GLY A 144 -18.33 4.24 -6.60
CA GLY A 144 -18.60 5.08 -7.76
C GLY A 144 -17.70 6.31 -7.83
N ARG A 145 -17.43 6.97 -6.71
CA ARG A 145 -16.46 8.07 -6.61
C ARG A 145 -15.07 7.62 -7.06
N THR A 146 -14.59 6.51 -6.48
CA THR A 146 -13.24 5.99 -6.74
C THR A 146 -13.10 5.56 -8.20
N LEU A 147 -14.08 4.87 -8.76
CA LEU A 147 -14.08 4.43 -10.17
C LEU A 147 -14.08 5.61 -11.14
N ILE A 148 -14.94 6.62 -10.89
CA ILE A 148 -15.00 7.84 -11.73
C ILE A 148 -13.65 8.58 -11.64
N GLY A 149 -13.15 8.82 -10.44
CA GLY A 149 -11.89 9.51 -10.25
C GLY A 149 -10.72 8.79 -10.91
N GLN A 150 -10.50 7.52 -10.55
CA GLN A 150 -9.40 6.72 -11.10
C GLN A 150 -9.54 6.50 -12.62
N GLY A 151 -10.75 6.24 -13.11
CA GLY A 151 -10.97 6.03 -14.54
C GLY A 151 -10.64 7.28 -15.36
N LEU A 152 -11.23 8.44 -15.01
CA LEU A 152 -10.94 9.70 -15.70
C LEU A 152 -9.49 10.12 -15.54
N GLY A 153 -8.89 9.97 -14.34
CA GLY A 153 -7.49 10.24 -14.12
C GLY A 153 -6.59 9.36 -14.99
N THR A 154 -6.84 8.04 -15.04
CA THR A 154 -6.09 7.11 -15.89
C THR A 154 -6.17 7.50 -17.36
N LEU A 155 -7.36 7.81 -17.86
CA LEU A 155 -7.54 8.24 -19.25
C LEU A 155 -6.78 9.54 -19.54
N ALA A 156 -6.86 10.54 -18.66
CA ALA A 156 -6.15 11.80 -18.80
C ALA A 156 -4.62 11.59 -18.78
N GLY A 157 -4.11 10.75 -17.87
CA GLY A 157 -2.69 10.44 -17.78
C GLY A 157 -2.15 9.73 -19.01
N ILE A 158 -2.86 8.72 -19.52
CA ILE A 158 -2.47 7.98 -20.73
C ILE A 158 -2.53 8.90 -21.94
N ALA A 159 -3.61 9.68 -22.11
CA ALA A 159 -3.74 10.63 -23.20
C ALA A 159 -2.60 11.68 -23.21
N ALA A 160 -2.26 12.23 -22.04
CA ALA A 160 -1.15 13.16 -21.91
C ALA A 160 0.21 12.49 -22.21
N ALA A 161 0.41 11.24 -21.78
CA ALA A 161 1.63 10.50 -22.09
C ALA A 161 1.79 10.24 -23.59
N LEU A 162 0.71 9.85 -24.27
CA LEU A 162 0.68 9.67 -25.72
C LEU A 162 0.92 11.00 -26.48
N ALA A 163 0.49 12.13 -25.91
CA ALA A 163 0.77 13.47 -26.46
C ALA A 163 2.20 13.96 -26.16
N GLY A 164 3.05 13.16 -25.50
CA GLY A 164 4.43 13.54 -25.19
C GLY A 164 4.59 14.51 -24.01
N ALA A 165 3.61 14.60 -23.10
CA ALA A 165 3.63 15.53 -21.97
C ALA A 165 4.64 15.16 -20.87
N GLY A 166 5.35 14.02 -20.97
CA GLY A 166 6.36 13.60 -20.00
C GLY A 166 5.80 13.50 -18.57
N ALA A 167 6.48 14.10 -17.60
CA ALA A 167 6.09 14.10 -16.18
C ALA A 167 4.70 14.69 -15.91
N TRP A 168 4.24 15.62 -16.74
CA TRP A 168 2.89 16.19 -16.63
C TRP A 168 1.79 15.15 -16.73
N SER A 169 2.03 14.03 -17.41
CA SER A 169 1.06 12.93 -17.56
C SER A 169 0.60 12.37 -16.21
N LEU A 170 1.54 12.12 -15.30
CA LEU A 170 1.23 11.62 -13.96
C LEU A 170 0.65 12.73 -13.06
N VAL A 171 1.07 13.97 -13.23
CA VAL A 171 0.53 15.14 -12.53
C VAL A 171 -0.94 15.38 -12.93
N LEU A 172 -1.24 15.35 -14.23
CA LEU A 172 -2.60 15.46 -14.76
C LEU A 172 -3.46 14.27 -14.31
N GLN A 173 -2.94 13.06 -14.38
CA GLN A 173 -3.62 11.87 -13.86
C GLN A 173 -4.07 12.06 -12.43
N GLN A 174 -3.16 12.51 -11.55
CA GLN A 174 -3.45 12.70 -10.13
C GLN A 174 -4.45 13.84 -9.89
N THR A 175 -4.27 14.97 -10.59
CA THR A 175 -5.15 16.14 -10.48
C THR A 175 -6.57 15.80 -10.96
N VAL A 176 -6.71 15.18 -12.12
CA VAL A 176 -8.02 14.79 -12.68
C VAL A 176 -8.68 13.75 -11.79
N SER A 177 -7.92 12.75 -11.32
CA SER A 177 -8.46 11.72 -10.42
C SER A 177 -9.01 12.32 -9.13
N ALA A 178 -8.25 13.19 -8.47
CA ALA A 178 -8.66 13.83 -7.22
C ALA A 178 -9.86 14.77 -7.44
N THR A 179 -9.83 15.58 -8.50
CA THR A 179 -10.91 16.53 -8.82
C THR A 179 -12.20 15.80 -9.18
N ALA A 180 -12.15 14.85 -10.11
CA ALA A 180 -13.32 14.11 -10.55
C ALA A 180 -13.93 13.26 -9.41
N GLY A 181 -13.09 12.64 -8.59
CA GLY A 181 -13.54 11.92 -7.40
C GLY A 181 -14.23 12.83 -6.38
N ALA A 182 -13.66 14.00 -6.08
CA ALA A 182 -14.27 14.98 -5.18
C ALA A 182 -15.57 15.54 -5.73
N LEU A 183 -15.62 15.90 -7.00
CA LEU A 183 -16.84 16.38 -7.66
C LEU A 183 -17.94 15.31 -7.68
N ALA A 184 -17.61 14.07 -8.03
CA ALA A 184 -18.57 12.96 -8.00
C ALA A 184 -19.18 12.76 -6.60
N LEU A 185 -18.39 12.96 -5.54
CA LEU A 185 -18.85 12.90 -4.17
C LEU A 185 -19.79 14.06 -3.82
N LEU A 186 -19.36 15.30 -4.11
CA LEU A 186 -20.11 16.52 -3.81
C LEU A 186 -21.42 16.58 -4.58
N LEU A 187 -21.43 16.22 -5.86
CA LEU A 187 -22.64 16.20 -6.69
C LEU A 187 -23.66 15.19 -6.15
N ARG A 188 -23.24 13.99 -5.76
CA ARG A 188 -24.14 12.98 -5.16
C ARG A 188 -24.70 13.42 -3.81
N ALA A 189 -23.94 14.18 -3.03
CA ALA A 189 -24.39 14.74 -1.77
C ALA A 189 -25.52 15.75 -1.95
N ARG A 190 -25.42 16.62 -2.96
CA ARG A 190 -26.46 17.62 -3.29
C ARG A 190 -27.80 16.99 -3.68
N TRP A 191 -27.79 15.87 -4.40
CA TRP A 191 -29.03 15.23 -4.90
C TRP A 191 -29.87 14.54 -3.82
N ARG A 192 -29.30 14.27 -2.63
CA ARG A 192 -29.96 13.51 -1.55
C ARG A 192 -30.38 14.33 -0.34
N GLN A 193 -30.05 15.61 -0.29
CA GLN A 193 -30.30 16.43 0.89
C GLN A 193 -30.89 17.78 0.50
N HIS A 194 -32.19 17.95 0.79
CA HIS A 194 -32.87 19.24 0.70
C HIS A 194 -32.36 20.27 1.73
N SER A 195 -31.57 19.85 2.72
CA SER A 195 -30.87 20.67 3.70
C SER A 195 -29.43 20.21 3.77
N GLY A 196 -28.56 20.79 2.95
CA GLY A 196 -27.12 20.50 2.99
C GLY A 196 -26.47 21.06 4.25
N PRO A 197 -25.46 20.37 4.83
CA PRO A 197 -24.75 20.81 6.03
C PRO A 197 -24.04 22.16 5.84
N ALA A 198 -23.88 22.64 4.61
CA ALA A 198 -23.20 23.90 4.29
C ALA A 198 -23.90 25.15 4.84
N TRP A 199 -25.17 25.08 5.17
CA TRP A 199 -25.96 26.25 5.62
C TRP A 199 -26.05 26.40 7.14
N ALA A 200 -25.70 25.35 7.91
CA ALA A 200 -25.62 25.46 9.37
C ALA A 200 -24.33 26.22 9.77
N ARG A 201 -24.42 26.99 10.86
CA ARG A 201 -23.25 27.73 11.37
C ARG A 201 -22.25 26.75 11.99
N PRO A 202 -20.97 26.82 11.61
CA PRO A 202 -19.95 25.95 12.20
C PRO A 202 -19.71 26.30 13.69
N HIS A 203 -19.54 25.28 14.53
CA HIS A 203 -19.28 25.43 15.96
C HIS A 203 -17.85 24.98 16.26
N TRP A 204 -17.04 25.87 16.79
CA TRP A 204 -15.64 25.59 17.12
C TRP A 204 -15.46 24.39 18.08
N ARG A 205 -16.39 24.21 19.00
CA ARG A 205 -16.37 23.05 19.91
C ARG A 205 -16.45 21.73 19.14
N ALA A 206 -17.32 21.61 18.16
CA ALA A 206 -17.43 20.41 17.32
C ALA A 206 -16.15 20.17 16.49
N VAL A 207 -15.55 21.24 15.93
CA VAL A 207 -14.28 21.14 15.22
C VAL A 207 -13.16 20.61 16.13
N ARG A 208 -13.04 21.16 17.36
CA ARG A 208 -12.03 20.71 18.32
C ARG A 208 -12.20 19.25 18.73
N GLU A 209 -13.43 18.81 18.94
CA GLU A 209 -13.73 17.40 19.27
C GLU A 209 -13.37 16.46 18.11
N LEU A 210 -13.67 16.84 16.85
CA LEU A 210 -13.30 16.08 15.66
C LEU A 210 -11.78 16.02 15.46
N LEU A 211 -11.08 17.15 15.66
CA LEU A 211 -9.62 17.19 15.58
C LEU A 211 -8.96 16.32 16.66
N ALA A 212 -9.48 16.31 17.88
CA ALA A 212 -8.94 15.49 18.95
C ALA A 212 -8.99 13.98 18.63
N LEU A 213 -10.00 13.54 17.87
CA LEU A 213 -10.11 12.16 17.38
C LEU A 213 -9.31 11.91 16.11
N GLY A 214 -9.40 12.80 15.12
CA GLY A 214 -8.83 12.60 13.80
C GLY A 214 -7.31 12.81 13.73
N LEU A 215 -6.78 13.76 14.51
CA LEU A 215 -5.37 14.13 14.43
C LEU A 215 -4.40 12.98 14.79
N PRO A 216 -4.61 12.23 15.90
CA PRO A 216 -3.73 11.09 16.22
C PRO A 216 -3.75 9.99 15.15
N LEU A 217 -4.93 9.70 14.57
CA LEU A 217 -5.09 8.69 13.52
C LEU A 217 -4.38 9.11 12.24
N THR A 218 -4.62 10.35 11.80
CA THR A 218 -3.98 10.92 10.61
C THR A 218 -2.46 11.03 10.79
N ALA A 219 -1.99 11.46 11.96
CA ALA A 219 -0.57 11.54 12.26
C ALA A 219 0.13 10.17 12.16
N SER A 220 -0.49 9.11 12.66
CA SER A 220 0.07 7.75 12.54
C SER A 220 0.20 7.31 11.08
N THR A 221 -0.79 7.62 10.25
CA THR A 221 -0.78 7.33 8.81
C THR A 221 0.30 8.14 8.09
N LEU A 222 0.44 9.42 8.44
CA LEU A 222 1.46 10.31 7.88
C LEU A 222 2.89 9.85 8.21
N VAL A 223 3.14 9.34 9.42
CA VAL A 223 4.47 8.79 9.77
C VAL A 223 4.79 7.58 8.89
N GLN A 224 3.83 6.69 8.65
CA GLN A 224 4.04 5.52 7.80
C GLN A 224 4.29 5.88 6.34
N LEU A 225 3.46 6.74 5.75
CA LEU A 225 3.59 7.17 4.35
C LEU A 225 4.76 8.15 4.17
N GLY A 226 4.98 9.03 5.14
CA GLY A 226 5.99 10.07 5.11
C GLY A 226 7.41 9.52 4.97
N ARG A 227 7.72 8.40 5.62
CA ARG A 227 9.02 7.75 5.50
C ARG A 227 9.40 7.44 4.05
N TYR A 228 8.48 6.82 3.31
CA TYR A 228 8.71 6.51 1.89
C TYR A 228 8.81 7.79 1.04
N ARG A 229 7.93 8.76 1.27
CA ARG A 229 7.94 10.02 0.50
C ARG A 229 9.19 10.83 0.76
N LEU A 230 9.65 10.87 2.01
CA LEU A 230 10.92 11.50 2.37
C LEU A 230 12.10 10.81 1.68
N PHE A 231 12.12 9.48 1.68
CA PHE A 231 13.16 8.72 0.99
C PHE A 231 13.19 9.03 -0.51
N VAL A 232 12.04 9.03 -1.17
CA VAL A 232 11.90 9.39 -2.59
C VAL A 232 12.50 10.77 -2.87
N LEU A 233 12.16 11.79 -2.07
CA LEU A 233 12.70 13.13 -2.23
C LEU A 233 14.21 13.21 -2.02
N LEU A 234 14.73 12.50 -1.02
CA LEU A 234 16.17 12.45 -0.74
C LEU A 234 16.96 11.78 -1.87
N ILE A 235 16.43 10.70 -2.45
CA ILE A 235 17.08 10.05 -3.59
C ILE A 235 17.04 10.97 -4.80
N GLY A 236 15.93 11.67 -5.05
CA GLY A 236 15.88 12.70 -6.10
C GLY A 236 16.94 13.77 -5.95
N ALA A 237 17.18 14.24 -4.73
CA ALA A 237 18.18 15.24 -4.42
C ALA A 237 19.63 14.74 -4.55
N THR A 238 19.89 13.46 -4.30
CA THR A 238 21.27 12.90 -4.29
C THR A 238 21.64 12.19 -5.58
N ALA A 239 20.71 11.45 -6.18
CA ALA A 239 20.93 10.61 -7.35
C ALA A 239 20.33 11.20 -8.64
N GLY A 240 19.42 12.16 -8.53
CA GLY A 240 18.74 12.77 -9.67
C GLY A 240 17.43 12.05 -10.05
N ALA A 241 16.83 12.52 -11.16
CA ALA A 241 15.47 12.14 -11.54
C ALA A 241 15.35 10.67 -12.03
N ALA A 242 16.30 10.19 -12.86
CA ALA A 242 16.20 8.85 -13.42
C ALA A 242 16.31 7.75 -12.35
N PRO A 243 17.34 7.72 -11.47
CA PRO A 243 17.40 6.78 -10.36
C PRO A 243 16.18 6.88 -9.42
N LEU A 244 15.65 8.09 -9.20
CA LEU A 244 14.43 8.27 -8.42
C LEU A 244 13.24 7.56 -9.08
N GLY A 245 13.06 7.69 -10.39
CA GLY A 245 11.99 7.02 -11.12
C GLY A 245 12.09 5.49 -11.05
N GLU A 246 13.29 4.96 -11.17
CA GLU A 246 13.57 3.52 -11.07
C GLU A 246 13.30 2.98 -9.66
N VAL A 247 13.76 3.69 -8.62
CA VAL A 247 13.44 3.39 -7.23
C VAL A 247 11.93 3.43 -6.99
N HIS A 248 11.26 4.47 -7.48
CA HIS A 248 9.81 4.60 -7.35
C HIS A 248 9.08 3.42 -8.00
N MET A 249 9.51 2.98 -9.18
CA MET A 249 8.92 1.85 -9.89
C MET A 249 9.22 0.52 -9.18
N ALA A 250 10.43 0.33 -8.65
CA ALA A 250 10.77 -0.84 -7.85
C ALA A 250 9.84 -0.99 -6.62
N PHE A 251 9.61 0.10 -5.89
CA PHE A 251 8.62 0.11 -4.79
C PHE A 251 7.22 -0.19 -5.29
N ARG A 252 6.79 0.42 -6.40
CA ARG A 252 5.45 0.21 -6.95
C ARG A 252 5.18 -1.25 -7.29
N LEU A 253 6.16 -1.93 -7.88
CA LEU A 253 6.09 -3.36 -8.21
C LEU A 253 5.91 -4.22 -6.96
N VAL A 254 6.80 -4.05 -5.99
CA VAL A 254 6.83 -4.89 -4.79
C VAL A 254 5.65 -4.59 -3.87
N ASP A 255 5.35 -3.31 -3.66
CA ASP A 255 4.29 -2.88 -2.75
C ASP A 255 2.90 -3.30 -3.23
N THR A 256 2.64 -3.28 -4.55
CA THR A 256 1.33 -3.73 -5.07
C THR A 256 1.03 -5.18 -4.68
N VAL A 257 2.01 -6.06 -4.82
CA VAL A 257 1.88 -7.47 -4.44
C VAL A 257 1.79 -7.63 -2.92
N ARG A 258 2.65 -6.92 -2.20
CA ARG A 258 2.71 -6.94 -0.74
C ARG A 258 1.41 -6.47 -0.09
N GLU A 259 0.84 -5.36 -0.53
CA GLU A 259 -0.37 -4.77 0.04
C GLU A 259 -1.61 -5.64 -0.17
N LEU A 260 -1.70 -6.31 -1.32
CA LEU A 260 -2.80 -7.23 -1.60
C LEU A 260 -2.87 -8.35 -0.53
N VAL A 261 -1.73 -8.98 -0.27
CA VAL A 261 -1.64 -10.07 0.72
C VAL A 261 -1.72 -9.53 2.15
N PHE A 262 -1.03 -8.42 2.43
CA PHE A 262 -1.05 -7.77 3.74
C PHE A 262 -2.47 -7.43 4.18
N THR A 263 -3.25 -6.78 3.32
CA THR A 263 -4.62 -6.37 3.63
C THR A 263 -5.52 -7.58 3.90
N ALA A 264 -5.39 -8.64 3.10
CA ALA A 264 -6.16 -9.86 3.29
C ALA A 264 -5.83 -10.54 4.62
N LEU A 265 -4.53 -10.68 4.93
CA LEU A 265 -4.07 -11.30 6.17
C LEU A 265 -4.44 -10.47 7.40
N TRP A 266 -4.26 -9.14 7.36
CA TRP A 266 -4.58 -8.24 8.47
C TRP A 266 -6.04 -8.35 8.90
N ARG A 267 -6.96 -8.38 7.94
CA ARG A 267 -8.41 -8.52 8.20
C ARG A 267 -8.77 -9.81 8.92
N LEU A 268 -8.00 -10.87 8.72
CA LEU A 268 -8.23 -12.17 9.36
C LEU A 268 -7.49 -12.28 10.70
N MET A 269 -6.26 -11.79 10.77
CA MET A 269 -5.37 -11.96 11.92
C MET A 269 -5.77 -11.12 13.11
N LEU A 270 -6.06 -9.83 12.90
CA LEU A 270 -6.31 -8.89 14.00
C LEU A 270 -7.52 -9.30 14.85
N PRO A 271 -8.71 -9.63 14.31
CA PRO A 271 -9.84 -10.12 15.11
C PRO A 271 -9.54 -11.43 15.83
N ALA A 272 -8.84 -12.37 15.17
CA ALA A 272 -8.49 -13.65 15.78
C ALA A 272 -7.53 -13.50 16.97
N MET A 273 -6.64 -12.53 16.93
CA MET A 273 -5.69 -12.19 18.00
C MET A 273 -6.35 -11.38 19.11
N SER A 274 -7.18 -10.39 18.76
CA SER A 274 -7.92 -9.57 19.75
C SER A 274 -8.86 -10.41 20.60
N ALA A 275 -9.52 -11.42 20.03
CA ALA A 275 -10.37 -12.35 20.77
C ALA A 275 -9.60 -13.17 21.82
N ARG A 276 -8.27 -13.22 21.77
CA ARG A 276 -7.40 -13.99 22.65
C ARG A 276 -6.34 -13.16 23.37
N GLN A 277 -6.50 -11.85 23.38
CA GLN A 277 -5.52 -10.89 23.91
C GLN A 277 -5.18 -11.12 25.41
N HIS A 278 -6.10 -11.70 26.18
CA HIS A 278 -5.94 -11.94 27.62
C HIS A 278 -5.33 -13.33 27.93
N ASP A 279 -5.40 -14.30 26.99
CA ASP A 279 -4.75 -15.62 27.11
C ASP A 279 -3.47 -15.68 26.25
N LEU A 280 -2.33 -15.50 26.90
CA LEU A 280 -1.04 -15.45 26.22
C LEU A 280 -0.69 -16.77 25.51
N ALA A 281 -1.09 -17.92 26.07
CA ALA A 281 -0.82 -19.23 25.46
C ALA A 281 -1.67 -19.44 24.19
N ALA A 282 -2.97 -19.07 24.25
CA ALA A 282 -3.84 -19.11 23.08
C ALA A 282 -3.40 -18.09 22.01
N LEU A 283 -3.00 -16.88 22.42
CA LEU A 283 -2.50 -15.84 21.51
C LEU A 283 -1.26 -16.31 20.75
N ARG A 284 -0.28 -16.92 21.44
CA ARG A 284 0.92 -17.49 20.80
C ARG A 284 0.55 -18.53 19.75
N ARG A 285 -0.32 -19.48 20.07
CA ARG A 285 -0.77 -20.51 19.11
C ARG A 285 -1.42 -19.88 17.86
N VAL A 286 -2.16 -18.76 18.03
CA VAL A 286 -2.75 -18.04 16.90
C VAL A 286 -1.67 -17.32 16.10
N VAL A 287 -0.71 -16.65 16.75
CA VAL A 287 0.43 -16.01 16.08
C VAL A 287 1.22 -16.99 15.24
N ASP A 288 1.58 -18.16 15.82
CA ASP A 288 2.35 -19.19 15.12
C ASP A 288 1.59 -19.74 13.90
N ARG A 289 0.29 -19.97 14.02
CA ARG A 289 -0.55 -20.42 12.90
C ARG A 289 -0.69 -19.35 11.82
N CYS A 290 -0.91 -18.10 12.21
CA CYS A 290 -0.99 -16.98 11.29
C CYS A 290 0.33 -16.78 10.55
N LEU A 291 1.46 -16.92 11.27
CA LEU A 291 2.78 -16.81 10.67
C LEU A 291 3.02 -17.93 9.65
N ALA A 292 2.70 -19.17 10.00
CA ALA A 292 2.87 -20.30 9.09
C ALA A 292 2.01 -20.11 7.82
N LEU A 293 0.75 -19.68 7.97
CA LEU A 293 -0.14 -19.38 6.83
C LEU A 293 0.39 -18.22 5.97
N ALA A 294 0.84 -17.15 6.62
CA ALA A 294 1.40 -15.99 5.91
C ALA A 294 2.68 -16.39 5.14
N ALA A 295 3.55 -17.17 5.76
CA ALA A 295 4.79 -17.64 5.15
C ALA A 295 4.52 -18.55 3.94
N VAL A 296 3.56 -19.46 4.06
CA VAL A 296 3.16 -20.39 2.99
C VAL A 296 2.61 -19.65 1.76
N VAL A 297 1.95 -18.49 1.93
CA VAL A 297 1.45 -17.68 0.81
C VAL A 297 2.52 -16.75 0.28
N MET A 298 3.20 -16.02 1.18
CA MET A 298 4.08 -14.92 0.78
C MET A 298 5.40 -15.37 0.21
N PHE A 299 6.05 -16.39 0.77
CA PHE A 299 7.39 -16.75 0.31
C PHE A 299 7.40 -17.33 -1.10
N PRO A 300 6.49 -18.24 -1.51
CA PRO A 300 6.40 -18.66 -2.90
C PRO A 300 6.08 -17.50 -3.85
N LEU A 301 5.19 -16.59 -3.45
CA LEU A 301 4.83 -15.43 -4.25
C LEU A 301 6.01 -14.47 -4.45
N LEU A 302 6.73 -14.15 -3.37
CA LEU A 302 7.94 -13.33 -3.44
C LEU A 302 9.08 -14.06 -4.19
N GLY A 303 9.18 -15.38 -4.04
CA GLY A 303 10.12 -16.21 -4.80
C GLY A 303 9.83 -16.18 -6.29
N ALA A 304 8.58 -16.37 -6.70
CA ALA A 304 8.16 -16.23 -8.09
C ALA A 304 8.47 -14.83 -8.63
N MET A 305 8.16 -13.80 -7.85
CA MET A 305 8.47 -12.42 -8.21
C MET A 305 9.97 -12.19 -8.38
N ALA A 306 10.81 -12.70 -7.47
CA ALA A 306 12.27 -12.56 -7.57
C ALA A 306 12.85 -13.20 -8.84
N MET A 307 12.29 -14.33 -9.27
CA MET A 307 12.73 -15.01 -10.50
C MET A 307 12.42 -14.21 -11.76
N VAL A 308 11.30 -13.48 -11.79
CA VAL A 308 10.79 -12.87 -13.03
C VAL A 308 10.88 -11.35 -13.06
N VAL A 309 11.11 -10.66 -11.91
CA VAL A 309 10.99 -9.19 -11.85
C VAL A 309 11.89 -8.47 -12.86
N VAL A 310 13.13 -8.90 -13.04
CA VAL A 310 14.06 -8.25 -13.98
C VAL A 310 13.61 -8.42 -15.43
N PRO A 311 13.40 -9.66 -15.95
CA PRO A 311 12.91 -9.82 -17.33
C PRO A 311 11.48 -9.29 -17.51
N LEU A 312 10.64 -9.30 -16.47
CA LEU A 312 9.29 -8.73 -16.52
C LEU A 312 9.33 -7.21 -16.70
N VAL A 313 10.19 -6.52 -15.96
CA VAL A 313 10.39 -5.07 -16.09
C VAL A 313 10.91 -4.72 -17.47
N ALA A 314 11.90 -5.44 -17.98
CA ALA A 314 12.43 -5.24 -19.33
C ALA A 314 11.36 -5.46 -20.41
N LEU A 315 10.48 -6.46 -20.24
CA LEU A 315 9.37 -6.74 -21.15
C LEU A 315 8.27 -5.66 -21.11
N LEU A 316 7.82 -5.30 -19.91
CA LEU A 316 6.69 -4.38 -19.73
C LEU A 316 7.05 -2.92 -19.93
N LEU A 317 8.19 -2.49 -19.39
CA LEU A 317 8.61 -1.09 -19.37
C LEU A 317 9.69 -0.78 -20.41
N GLY A 318 10.43 -1.80 -20.87
CA GLY A 318 11.52 -1.65 -21.83
C GLY A 318 12.91 -1.57 -21.17
N PRO A 319 13.98 -1.52 -22.03
CA PRO A 319 15.36 -1.62 -21.56
C PRO A 319 15.82 -0.46 -20.66
N ALA A 320 15.22 0.72 -20.78
CA ALA A 320 15.53 1.88 -19.95
C ALA A 320 15.17 1.68 -18.45
N TRP A 321 14.45 0.62 -18.11
CA TRP A 321 13.97 0.33 -16.75
C TRP A 321 14.64 -0.87 -16.09
N VAL A 322 15.67 -1.44 -16.70
CA VAL A 322 16.30 -2.67 -16.19
C VAL A 322 16.82 -2.50 -14.76
N GLU A 323 17.34 -1.32 -14.42
CA GLU A 323 17.81 -1.04 -13.06
C GLU A 323 16.67 -1.01 -12.02
N ALA A 324 15.45 -0.63 -12.42
CA ALA A 324 14.28 -0.74 -11.55
C ALA A 324 13.96 -2.20 -11.18
N GLY A 325 14.12 -3.12 -12.14
CA GLY A 325 13.99 -4.56 -11.90
C GLY A 325 15.03 -5.09 -10.90
N SER A 326 16.28 -4.69 -11.08
CA SER A 326 17.39 -5.05 -10.18
C SER A 326 17.21 -4.46 -8.78
N ALA A 327 16.78 -3.20 -8.70
CA ALA A 327 16.48 -2.51 -7.44
C ALA A 327 15.28 -3.12 -6.68
N ALA A 328 14.38 -3.83 -7.35
CA ALA A 328 13.27 -4.53 -6.71
C ALA A 328 13.71 -5.77 -5.92
N LEU A 329 14.83 -6.42 -6.26
CA LEU A 329 15.30 -7.65 -5.60
C LEU A 329 15.58 -7.46 -4.10
N PRO A 330 16.34 -6.44 -3.65
CA PRO A 330 16.50 -6.16 -2.22
C PRO A 330 15.19 -5.89 -1.49
N LEU A 331 14.21 -5.24 -2.14
CA LEU A 331 12.89 -5.01 -1.57
C LEU A 331 12.08 -6.30 -1.40
N ILE A 332 12.19 -7.23 -2.36
CA ILE A 332 11.56 -8.55 -2.27
C ILE A 332 12.14 -9.33 -1.08
N ALA A 333 13.47 -9.35 -0.95
CA ALA A 333 14.16 -10.01 0.16
C ALA A 333 13.77 -9.37 1.52
N LEU A 334 13.75 -8.03 1.58
CA LEU A 334 13.28 -7.31 2.77
C LEU A 334 11.83 -7.62 3.10
N SER A 335 10.96 -7.71 2.10
CA SER A 335 9.55 -8.04 2.30
C SER A 335 9.40 -9.43 2.90
N ALA A 336 10.16 -10.43 2.44
CA ALA A 336 10.19 -11.75 3.04
C ALA A 336 10.60 -11.71 4.52
N TRP A 337 11.64 -10.94 4.87
CA TRP A 337 12.06 -10.72 6.24
C TRP A 337 10.97 -10.05 7.09
N LEU A 338 10.35 -8.98 6.62
CA LEU A 338 9.31 -8.25 7.35
C LEU A 338 8.06 -9.10 7.58
N PHE A 339 7.72 -9.99 6.66
CA PHE A 339 6.56 -10.89 6.82
C PHE A 339 6.73 -11.91 7.94
N LEU A 340 7.95 -12.28 8.30
CA LEU A 340 8.20 -13.13 9.48
C LEU A 340 7.75 -12.47 10.79
N TRP A 341 7.79 -11.14 10.84
CA TRP A 341 7.46 -10.37 12.05
C TRP A 341 6.06 -9.76 12.02
N PHE A 342 5.40 -9.80 10.86
CA PHE A 342 4.09 -9.20 10.66
C PHE A 342 3.00 -9.70 11.62
N PRO A 343 2.79 -11.04 11.83
CA PRO A 343 1.79 -11.51 12.76
C PRO A 343 2.10 -11.16 14.21
N ALA A 344 3.38 -11.10 14.56
CA ALA A 344 3.81 -10.68 15.87
C ALA A 344 3.53 -9.20 16.13
N GLY A 345 3.71 -8.34 15.12
CA GLY A 345 3.31 -6.93 15.16
C GLY A 345 1.79 -6.76 15.36
N ALA A 346 0.98 -7.54 14.65
CA ALA A 346 -0.47 -7.56 14.83
C ALA A 346 -0.88 -7.96 16.25
N ALA A 347 -0.17 -8.91 16.87
CA ALA A 347 -0.42 -9.32 18.26
C ALA A 347 -0.06 -8.20 19.27
N LEU A 348 0.96 -7.39 19.01
CA LEU A 348 1.28 -6.23 19.85
C LEU A 348 0.15 -5.21 19.80
N VAL A 349 -0.40 -4.93 18.61
CA VAL A 349 -1.55 -4.04 18.45
C VAL A 349 -2.78 -4.61 19.15
N ALA A 350 -3.07 -5.90 18.99
CA ALA A 350 -4.19 -6.57 19.67
C ALA A 350 -4.10 -6.50 21.20
N ARG A 351 -2.89 -6.44 21.75
CA ARG A 351 -2.62 -6.26 23.19
C ARG A 351 -2.60 -4.80 23.65
N GLY A 352 -2.84 -3.85 22.75
CA GLY A 352 -2.81 -2.43 23.10
C GLY A 352 -1.41 -1.86 23.34
N VAL A 353 -0.36 -2.48 22.79
CA VAL A 353 1.06 -2.06 22.92
C VAL A 353 1.64 -1.67 21.55
N PRO A 354 1.16 -0.61 20.89
CA PRO A 354 1.67 -0.18 19.57
C PRO A 354 3.01 0.57 19.64
N GLY A 355 3.42 1.04 20.83
CA GLY A 355 4.61 1.86 21.02
C GLY A 355 5.90 1.32 20.39
N PRO A 356 6.24 0.03 20.55
CA PRO A 356 7.43 -0.54 19.94
C PRO A 356 7.47 -0.45 18.41
N ALA A 357 6.34 -0.60 17.74
CA ALA A 357 6.27 -0.45 16.29
C ALA A 357 6.52 1.00 15.86
N LEU A 358 5.95 1.98 16.59
CA LEU A 358 6.20 3.40 16.34
C LEU A 358 7.67 3.76 16.56
N ALA A 359 8.28 3.31 17.66
CA ALA A 359 9.69 3.57 17.97
C ALA A 359 10.62 2.98 16.90
N ALA A 360 10.36 1.73 16.45
CA ALA A 360 11.13 1.10 15.38
C ALA A 360 11.02 1.86 14.06
N ASN A 361 9.82 2.29 13.68
CA ASN A 361 9.60 3.08 12.47
C ASN A 361 10.31 4.44 12.53
N SER A 362 10.25 5.13 13.67
CA SER A 362 10.94 6.41 13.86
C SER A 362 12.48 6.24 13.82
N ALA A 363 13.00 5.20 14.46
CA ALA A 363 14.42 4.88 14.38
C ALA A 363 14.86 4.53 12.95
N ALA A 364 14.04 3.82 12.18
CA ALA A 364 14.33 3.52 10.77
C ALA A 364 14.42 4.80 9.92
N VAL A 365 13.60 5.83 10.20
CA VAL A 365 13.73 7.15 9.55
C VAL A 365 15.07 7.78 9.85
N VAL A 366 15.51 7.78 11.12
CA VAL A 366 16.79 8.38 11.52
C VAL A 366 17.96 7.66 10.85
N VAL A 367 17.96 6.31 10.87
CA VAL A 367 19.01 5.51 10.21
C VAL A 367 19.01 5.74 8.69
N MET A 368 17.84 5.84 8.08
CA MET A 368 17.70 6.14 6.65
C MET A 368 18.28 7.52 6.31
N LEU A 369 17.95 8.55 7.09
CA LEU A 369 18.48 9.91 6.90
C LEU A 369 20.00 9.93 7.05
N ALA A 370 20.52 9.32 8.10
CA ALA A 370 21.95 9.19 8.31
C ALA A 370 22.65 8.42 7.17
N GLY A 371 22.04 7.33 6.70
CA GLY A 371 22.54 6.54 5.59
C GLY A 371 22.59 7.33 4.28
N VAL A 372 21.53 8.06 3.93
CA VAL A 372 21.53 8.91 2.74
C VAL A 372 22.56 10.02 2.83
N ALA A 373 22.68 10.67 4.01
CA ALA A 373 23.65 11.73 4.22
C ALA A 373 25.11 11.24 4.14
N ALA A 374 25.40 10.03 4.70
CA ALA A 374 26.73 9.46 4.73
C ALA A 374 27.16 8.87 3.37
N PHE A 375 26.27 8.10 2.72
CA PHE A 375 26.63 7.34 1.52
C PHE A 375 26.28 8.04 0.22
N ARG A 376 25.39 9.03 0.24
CA ARG A 376 24.93 9.80 -0.95
C ARG A 376 24.71 8.88 -2.16
N PRO A 377 23.77 7.93 -2.08
CA PRO A 377 23.61 6.93 -3.13
C PRO A 377 23.29 7.58 -4.47
N ALA A 378 24.11 7.28 -5.47
CA ALA A 378 23.95 7.80 -6.85
C ALA A 378 23.22 6.81 -7.78
N THR A 379 23.00 5.58 -7.33
CA THR A 379 22.38 4.51 -8.13
C THR A 379 21.13 3.97 -7.44
N PRO A 380 20.17 3.39 -8.18
CA PRO A 380 19.00 2.74 -7.59
C PRO A 380 19.36 1.62 -6.60
N GLY A 381 20.36 0.80 -6.92
CA GLY A 381 20.85 -0.26 -6.05
C GLY A 381 21.44 0.27 -4.75
N GLY A 382 22.24 1.34 -4.81
CA GLY A 382 22.77 2.02 -3.62
C GLY A 382 21.66 2.59 -2.74
N ALA A 383 20.65 3.22 -3.35
CA ALA A 383 19.48 3.71 -2.64
C ALA A 383 18.72 2.58 -1.92
N MET A 384 18.50 1.46 -2.60
CA MET A 384 17.85 0.30 -2.00
C MET A 384 18.67 -0.34 -0.87
N THR A 385 19.99 -0.30 -0.97
CA THR A 385 20.87 -0.76 0.12
C THR A 385 20.70 0.10 1.38
N VAL A 386 20.66 1.43 1.24
CA VAL A 386 20.39 2.33 2.38
C VAL A 386 19.04 2.04 3.00
N TRP A 387 17.99 1.85 2.18
CA TRP A 387 16.67 1.49 2.67
C TRP A 387 16.67 0.15 3.40
N LEU A 388 17.31 -0.87 2.84
CA LEU A 388 17.43 -2.21 3.42
C LEU A 388 18.13 -2.15 4.78
N VAL A 389 19.29 -1.48 4.86
CA VAL A 389 20.06 -1.31 6.10
C VAL A 389 19.23 -0.59 7.17
N ALA A 390 18.53 0.48 6.82
CA ALA A 390 17.67 1.21 7.75
C ALA A 390 16.56 0.33 8.36
N GLN A 391 15.97 -0.53 7.57
CA GLN A 391 14.93 -1.44 8.03
C GLN A 391 15.50 -2.60 8.86
N LEU A 392 16.62 -3.17 8.44
CA LEU A 392 17.27 -4.26 9.18
C LEU A 392 17.87 -3.80 10.50
N ALA A 393 18.43 -2.58 10.56
CA ALA A 393 19.01 -2.02 11.78
C ALA A 393 18.00 -1.89 12.93
N THR A 394 16.71 -1.69 12.61
CA THR A 394 15.65 -1.61 13.61
C THR A 394 14.99 -2.95 13.94
N SER A 395 15.27 -3.99 13.15
CA SER A 395 14.73 -5.34 13.37
C SER A 395 15.09 -5.93 14.74
N PRO A 396 16.32 -5.82 15.28
CA PRO A 396 16.66 -6.36 16.59
C PRO A 396 15.78 -5.82 17.72
N TYR A 397 15.46 -4.53 17.66
CA TYR A 397 14.56 -3.91 18.64
C TYR A 397 13.14 -4.48 18.54
N THR A 398 12.60 -4.57 17.33
CA THR A 398 11.25 -5.15 17.10
C THR A 398 11.19 -6.61 17.55
N ILE A 399 12.22 -7.39 17.23
CA ILE A 399 12.38 -8.80 17.65
C ILE A 399 12.36 -8.92 19.17
N MET A 400 13.20 -8.11 19.84
CA MET A 400 13.32 -8.14 21.30
C MET A 400 12.00 -7.73 21.98
N MET A 401 11.34 -6.67 21.52
CA MET A 401 10.08 -6.20 22.10
C MET A 401 8.96 -7.25 21.90
N THR A 402 8.86 -7.80 20.72
CA THR A 402 7.90 -8.88 20.43
C THR A 402 8.14 -10.09 21.30
N ALA A 403 9.38 -10.54 21.41
CA ALA A 403 9.77 -11.68 22.25
C ALA A 403 9.43 -11.44 23.73
N ARG A 404 9.65 -10.21 24.24
CA ARG A 404 9.30 -9.83 25.62
C ARG A 404 7.79 -9.83 25.84
N VAL A 405 7.01 -9.18 24.98
CA VAL A 405 5.55 -9.03 25.14
C VAL A 405 4.85 -10.37 24.97
N LEU A 406 5.25 -11.17 24.00
CA LEU A 406 4.69 -12.48 23.75
C LEU A 406 5.35 -13.59 24.61
N ARG A 407 6.42 -13.28 25.34
CA ARG A 407 7.23 -14.25 26.11
C ARG A 407 7.60 -15.47 25.25
N THR A 408 8.09 -15.25 24.05
CA THR A 408 8.51 -16.28 23.08
C THR A 408 10.02 -16.23 22.85
N GLY A 409 10.58 -17.27 22.26
CA GLY A 409 11.97 -17.22 21.80
C GLY A 409 12.15 -16.19 20.69
N ARG A 410 13.29 -15.48 20.69
CA ARG A 410 13.59 -14.42 19.69
C ARG A 410 13.55 -14.93 18.24
N LEU A 411 13.89 -16.19 18.03
CA LEU A 411 13.93 -16.81 16.70
C LEU A 411 12.68 -17.67 16.39
N ALA A 412 11.66 -17.66 17.25
CA ALA A 412 10.45 -18.47 17.03
C ALA A 412 9.78 -18.17 15.67
N PRO A 413 9.59 -16.91 15.24
CA PRO A 413 9.02 -16.60 13.92
C PRO A 413 9.89 -17.12 12.77
N VAL A 414 11.20 -17.00 12.87
CA VAL A 414 12.12 -17.52 11.85
C VAL A 414 11.99 -19.02 11.71
N ARG A 415 12.01 -19.76 12.83
CA ARG A 415 11.85 -21.24 12.83
C ARG A 415 10.52 -21.68 12.22
N ALA A 416 9.44 -20.96 12.50
CA ALA A 416 8.13 -21.27 11.92
C ALA A 416 8.06 -20.97 10.42
N GLY A 417 8.78 -19.96 9.93
CA GLY A 417 8.84 -19.59 8.51
C GLY A 417 9.86 -20.38 7.68
N LEU A 418 10.87 -21.01 8.32
CA LEU A 418 11.95 -21.74 7.63
C LEU A 418 11.49 -22.73 6.56
N PRO A 419 10.45 -23.57 6.80
CA PRO A 419 10.00 -24.51 5.77
C PRO A 419 9.55 -23.83 4.49
N ALA A 420 8.74 -22.78 4.60
CA ALA A 420 8.25 -22.04 3.44
C ALA A 420 9.35 -21.21 2.78
N LEU A 421 10.29 -20.67 3.55
CA LEU A 421 11.48 -19.98 3.02
C LEU A 421 12.37 -20.97 2.24
N GLY A 422 12.58 -22.18 2.74
CA GLY A 422 13.33 -23.23 2.05
C GLY A 422 12.70 -23.62 0.71
N VAL A 423 11.37 -23.74 0.65
CA VAL A 423 10.61 -23.97 -0.58
C VAL A 423 10.83 -22.82 -1.58
N ALA A 424 10.71 -21.57 -1.12
CA ALA A 424 10.93 -20.43 -2.00
C ALA A 424 12.37 -20.35 -2.52
N ALA A 425 13.37 -20.63 -1.66
CA ALA A 425 14.77 -20.66 -2.06
C ALA A 425 15.05 -21.78 -3.09
N ALA A 426 14.49 -22.98 -2.88
CA ALA A 426 14.61 -24.07 -3.84
C ALA A 426 13.95 -23.75 -5.19
N ALA A 427 12.78 -23.11 -5.17
CA ALA A 427 12.09 -22.67 -6.38
C ALA A 427 12.89 -21.59 -7.14
N ILE A 428 13.46 -20.62 -6.43
CA ILE A 428 14.34 -19.60 -7.01
C ILE A 428 15.56 -20.26 -7.64
N ALA A 429 16.23 -21.19 -6.94
CA ALA A 429 17.38 -21.91 -7.45
C ALA A 429 17.03 -22.68 -8.73
N ALA A 430 15.90 -23.42 -8.72
CA ALA A 430 15.43 -24.14 -9.90
C ALA A 430 15.18 -23.20 -11.09
N GLY A 431 14.51 -22.05 -10.86
CA GLY A 431 14.24 -21.07 -11.91
C GLY A 431 15.50 -20.38 -12.44
N LEU A 432 16.51 -20.14 -11.60
CA LEU A 432 17.77 -19.50 -12.00
C LEU A 432 18.73 -20.48 -12.72
N LEU A 433 18.60 -21.79 -12.49
CA LEU A 433 19.38 -22.81 -13.20
C LEU A 433 18.96 -22.95 -14.68
N VAL A 434 17.73 -22.59 -15.04
CA VAL A 434 17.20 -22.78 -16.40
C VAL A 434 18.02 -22.04 -17.46
N PRO A 435 18.38 -20.74 -17.32
CA PRO A 435 19.19 -20.06 -18.34
C PRO A 435 20.57 -20.70 -18.51
N TRP A 436 21.15 -21.20 -17.43
CA TRP A 436 22.44 -21.89 -17.44
C TRP A 436 22.37 -23.22 -18.18
N LEU A 437 21.24 -23.93 -18.05
CA LEU A 437 21.03 -25.23 -18.76
C LEU A 437 20.69 -25.04 -20.26
N LEU A 438 20.03 -23.93 -20.61
CA LEU A 438 19.61 -23.67 -22.00
C LEU A 438 20.74 -23.16 -22.88
N GLY A 439 21.83 -22.60 -22.32
CA GLY A 439 23.06 -22.24 -23.03
C GLY A 439 22.98 -21.10 -24.08
N GLU A 440 21.78 -20.63 -24.41
CA GLU A 440 21.54 -19.59 -25.41
C GLU A 440 20.83 -18.36 -24.87
N PRO A 441 21.02 -17.17 -25.48
CA PRO A 441 20.29 -15.97 -25.10
C PRO A 441 18.80 -16.13 -25.44
N VAL A 442 18.02 -16.47 -24.44
CA VAL A 442 16.56 -16.64 -24.52
C VAL A 442 15.88 -15.28 -24.40
N GLY A 443 14.95 -14.97 -25.27
CA GLY A 443 14.15 -13.73 -25.17
C GLY A 443 13.39 -13.63 -23.83
N PRO A 444 13.05 -12.41 -23.37
CA PRO A 444 12.49 -12.17 -22.03
C PRO A 444 11.23 -12.96 -21.74
N VAL A 445 10.36 -13.17 -22.72
CA VAL A 445 9.12 -13.95 -22.55
C VAL A 445 9.45 -15.42 -22.31
N ALA A 446 10.30 -16.01 -23.14
CA ALA A 446 10.69 -17.41 -23.01
C ALA A 446 11.45 -17.65 -21.70
N LEU A 447 12.28 -16.70 -21.27
CA LEU A 447 12.97 -16.73 -19.99
C LEU A 447 12.00 -16.70 -18.80
N ILE A 448 10.97 -15.85 -18.83
CA ILE A 448 9.92 -15.81 -17.79
C ILE A 448 9.19 -17.13 -17.73
N VAL A 449 8.72 -17.64 -18.88
CA VAL A 449 7.99 -18.91 -18.95
C VAL A 449 8.85 -20.07 -18.44
N ALA A 450 10.10 -20.15 -18.87
CA ALA A 450 11.02 -21.21 -18.48
C ALA A 450 11.33 -21.18 -16.96
N ARG A 451 11.57 -20.00 -16.39
CA ARG A 451 11.79 -19.84 -14.95
C ARG A 451 10.56 -20.20 -14.12
N LEU A 452 9.39 -19.78 -14.56
CA LEU A 452 8.13 -20.14 -13.89
C LEU A 452 7.82 -21.63 -14.04
N ALA A 453 8.04 -22.22 -15.21
CA ALA A 453 7.83 -23.65 -15.42
C ALA A 453 8.75 -24.52 -14.56
N ALA A 454 9.97 -24.08 -14.30
CA ALA A 454 10.89 -24.79 -13.40
C ALA A 454 10.58 -24.55 -11.92
N GLY A 455 10.24 -23.32 -11.54
CA GLY A 455 9.99 -22.94 -10.14
C GLY A 455 8.60 -23.32 -9.64
N ALA A 456 7.56 -23.26 -10.49
CA ALA A 456 6.19 -23.51 -10.08
C ALA A 456 5.95 -24.94 -9.51
N PRO A 457 6.45 -26.02 -10.10
CA PRO A 457 6.30 -27.35 -9.52
C PRO A 457 6.93 -27.45 -8.13
N VAL A 458 8.12 -26.87 -7.94
CA VAL A 458 8.80 -26.83 -6.64
C VAL A 458 7.96 -26.06 -5.62
N CYS A 459 7.40 -24.90 -6.01
CA CYS A 459 6.49 -24.13 -5.17
C CYS A 459 5.23 -24.93 -4.81
N LEU A 460 4.58 -25.58 -5.77
CA LEU A 460 3.33 -26.31 -5.55
C LEU A 460 3.54 -27.54 -4.64
N ILE A 461 4.59 -28.32 -4.88
CA ILE A 461 4.94 -29.47 -4.06
C ILE A 461 5.30 -29.00 -2.64
N GLY A 462 6.13 -27.98 -2.53
CA GLY A 462 6.53 -27.42 -1.25
C GLY A 462 5.34 -26.78 -0.50
N LEU A 463 4.42 -26.13 -1.19
CA LEU A 463 3.18 -25.59 -0.63
C LEU A 463 2.31 -26.73 -0.07
N ALA A 464 2.09 -27.78 -0.86
CA ALA A 464 1.33 -28.94 -0.41
C ALA A 464 1.95 -29.60 0.83
N TRP A 465 3.28 -29.74 0.85
CA TRP A 465 4.02 -30.25 1.98
C TRP A 465 3.90 -29.36 3.24
N CYS A 466 4.02 -28.04 3.10
CA CYS A 466 3.83 -27.10 4.20
C CYS A 466 2.39 -27.16 4.76
N LEU A 467 1.37 -27.21 3.87
CA LEU A 467 -0.03 -27.32 4.27
C LEU A 467 -0.35 -28.65 4.95
N ALA A 468 0.26 -29.75 4.50
CA ALA A 468 0.15 -31.06 5.15
C ALA A 468 0.74 -31.04 6.57
N ARG A 469 1.93 -30.46 6.74
CA ARG A 469 2.57 -30.29 8.06
C ARG A 469 1.73 -29.48 9.05
N LEU A 470 0.96 -28.51 8.55
CA LEU A 470 0.06 -27.69 9.36
C LEU A 470 -1.28 -28.36 9.66
N GLY A 471 -1.53 -29.58 9.13
CA GLY A 471 -2.79 -30.31 9.24
C GLY A 471 -3.96 -29.57 8.57
N LEU A 472 -3.68 -28.67 7.64
CA LEU A 472 -4.67 -27.87 6.94
C LEU A 472 -5.29 -28.64 5.77
N LEU A 473 -4.56 -29.53 5.13
CA LEU A 473 -5.08 -30.41 4.07
C LEU A 473 -6.17 -31.32 4.60
N ASP A 474 -5.99 -31.90 5.80
CA ASP A 474 -7.00 -32.74 6.42
C ASP A 474 -8.27 -31.97 6.76
N ARG A 475 -8.12 -30.74 7.27
CA ARG A 475 -9.27 -29.89 7.57
C ARG A 475 -10.00 -29.42 6.30
N LEU A 476 -9.29 -29.08 5.23
CA LEU A 476 -9.87 -28.72 3.94
C LEU A 476 -10.60 -29.91 3.31
N SER A 477 -10.00 -31.10 3.35
CA SER A 477 -10.63 -32.33 2.84
C SER A 477 -11.90 -32.69 3.63
N GLN A 478 -11.89 -32.55 4.95
CA GLN A 478 -13.06 -32.74 5.79
C GLN A 478 -14.15 -31.69 5.52
N ALA A 479 -13.78 -30.42 5.36
CA ALA A 479 -14.71 -29.35 5.04
C ALA A 479 -15.38 -29.55 3.65
N MET A 480 -14.61 -29.98 2.66
CA MET A 480 -15.12 -30.32 1.33
C MET A 480 -16.05 -31.54 1.35
N ARG A 481 -15.70 -32.59 2.12
CA ARG A 481 -16.56 -33.77 2.32
C ARG A 481 -17.88 -33.37 2.98
N ARG A 482 -17.86 -32.54 4.02
CA ARG A 482 -19.07 -32.03 4.69
C ARG A 482 -19.96 -31.21 3.75
N ARG A 483 -19.38 -30.37 2.88
CA ARG A 483 -20.13 -29.62 1.86
C ARG A 483 -20.75 -30.54 0.79
N ARG A 484 -20.04 -31.58 0.36
CA ARG A 484 -20.59 -32.56 -0.60
C ARG A 484 -21.74 -33.38 0.00
N VAL A 485 -21.61 -33.79 1.27
CA VAL A 485 -22.69 -34.51 1.96
C VAL A 485 -23.89 -33.59 2.19
N GLY A 486 -23.69 -32.31 2.59
CA GLY A 486 -24.77 -31.35 2.76
C GLY A 486 -25.46 -30.92 1.44
N ALA A 487 -24.76 -30.95 0.30
CA ALA A 487 -25.34 -30.72 -1.01
C ALA A 487 -26.20 -31.91 -1.51
N LEU A 488 -25.76 -33.13 -1.22
CA LEU A 488 -26.54 -34.35 -1.53
C LEU A 488 -27.82 -34.47 -0.69
N ASP A 489 -27.84 -33.98 0.54
CA ASP A 489 -29.03 -33.95 1.41
C ASP A 489 -30.03 -32.86 1.00
N THR A 490 -29.61 -31.80 0.29
CA THR A 490 -30.49 -30.77 -0.24
C THR A 490 -31.10 -31.15 -1.58
N ASP A 491 -30.50 -32.01 -2.37
CA ASP A 491 -31.03 -32.54 -3.64
C ASP A 491 -31.98 -33.72 -3.45
N LEU A 492 -32.06 -34.27 -2.25
CA LEU A 492 -32.97 -35.38 -1.89
C LEU A 492 -34.22 -34.93 -1.09
N ARG A 493 -34.38 -33.64 -0.88
CA ARG A 493 -35.59 -33.01 -0.29
C ARG A 493 -36.25 -32.06 -1.29
#